data_9c357b0ae094ab086c73289c0c4c3004
#
_entry.id   9c357b0ae094ab086c73289c0c4c3004
#
_cell.length_a   1.000
_cell.length_b   1.000
_cell.length_c   1.000
_cell.angle_alpha   90.00
_cell.angle_beta   90.00
_cell.angle_gamma   90.00
#
_symmetry.space_group_name_H-M   'P 1'
#
loop_
_entity.id
_entity.type
_entity.pdbx_description
1 polymer ?
#
loop_
_entity_poly.entity_id
_entity_poly.type
_entity_poly.pdbx_seq_one_letter_code
_entity_poly.pdbx_strand_id
1 'polypeptide(L)'
;MLDDWSPWRIEAGSCMTPREVRAAQPAARPAEHRAALVAARQRMLATGQWTAGQLMGRRWPIGCVALEITQRCNLDCTACYLSDHSEAVKDLPLDEVFRRIDMIFEHYGANTDVQVTGGDPTLRKRDELVAIVRRVRDKGMRPTLFTNGIRARRDLLQELVEAGLVDVAFHVDMTQQRKGYASETALNALRQEYIERARGLRLSVMFNTTVFDGNFDQIPEVVALFVRNSDMVRLASFQLLADTGRGVLGSRTRRITLASARRQIELGAGTSLSFDTAHIGHVRCNRYAMALVTNGRVYDMLDDPKLFNAILEHTARLQFDRQSRPKAVGTFVRGMLASPRLTLRGAGWLARKVWRAKGDLLQARGRVHKLSFFIHNFMDACGLEQDRIDACVFTAATGDGPISMCLHNAKRDVFILHPVRLGGAQGDRFWDPLSGEVSAQPVRLHPVLEIGRKKAKGRLKRALAATAK
;
A
#
# COMPACT_ATOMS: atom_id res chain seq x y z
N MET A 1 -19.53 -21.22 -12.32
CA MET A 1 -18.20 -21.78 -12.04
C MET A 1 -17.69 -21.47 -10.63
N LEU A 2 -17.96 -20.29 -10.06
CA LEU A 2 -17.70 -20.03 -8.64
C LEU A 2 -18.67 -20.76 -7.69
N ASP A 3 -19.76 -21.30 -8.22
CA ASP A 3 -20.80 -21.98 -7.43
C ASP A 3 -20.38 -23.37 -6.94
N ASP A 4 -19.34 -23.96 -7.59
CA ASP A 4 -18.77 -25.26 -7.20
C ASP A 4 -17.62 -25.14 -6.18
N TRP A 5 -17.42 -24.00 -5.58
CA TRP A 5 -16.41 -23.83 -4.56
C TRP A 5 -16.77 -24.62 -3.31
N SER A 6 -16.03 -25.63 -3.03
CA SER A 6 -16.22 -26.39 -1.80
C SER A 6 -15.73 -25.59 -0.59
N PRO A 7 -16.62 -25.27 0.38
CA PRO A 7 -16.25 -24.43 1.54
C PRO A 7 -15.27 -25.12 2.50
N TRP A 8 -14.98 -26.39 2.31
CA TRP A 8 -14.13 -27.18 3.19
C TRP A 8 -12.63 -26.95 3.02
N ARG A 9 -12.19 -26.25 1.95
CA ARG A 9 -10.81 -25.75 1.82
C ARG A 9 -10.56 -24.46 2.60
N ILE A 10 -11.61 -23.85 3.14
CA ILE A 10 -11.58 -22.52 3.77
C ILE A 10 -11.89 -22.70 5.26
N GLU A 11 -11.15 -22.03 6.13
CA GLU A 11 -11.39 -22.11 7.58
C GLU A 11 -12.78 -21.62 7.96
N ALA A 12 -13.38 -22.26 8.97
CA ALA A 12 -14.61 -21.79 9.56
C ALA A 12 -14.42 -20.33 10.05
N GLY A 13 -15.37 -19.46 9.74
CA GLY A 13 -15.27 -18.02 10.02
C GLY A 13 -14.53 -17.19 8.94
N SER A 14 -13.73 -17.83 8.07
CA SER A 14 -13.12 -17.17 6.90
C SER A 14 -13.94 -17.37 5.64
N CYS A 15 -14.92 -18.23 5.67
CA CYS A 15 -15.71 -18.65 4.53
C CYS A 15 -16.55 -17.50 3.95
N MET A 16 -16.50 -17.34 2.63
CA MET A 16 -17.42 -16.53 1.84
C MET A 16 -18.06 -17.42 0.78
N THR A 17 -19.36 -17.19 0.52
CA THR A 17 -20.01 -17.82 -0.63
C THR A 17 -19.48 -17.22 -1.94
N PRO A 18 -19.53 -17.94 -3.06
CA PRO A 18 -19.17 -17.40 -4.36
C PRO A 18 -19.96 -16.12 -4.72
N ARG A 19 -21.21 -16.03 -4.29
CA ARG A 19 -22.04 -14.83 -4.46
C ARG A 19 -21.49 -13.63 -3.71
N GLU A 20 -21.05 -13.80 -2.47
CA GLU A 20 -20.44 -12.73 -1.66
C GLU A 20 -19.11 -12.29 -2.25
N VAL A 21 -18.28 -13.22 -2.75
CA VAL A 21 -17.04 -12.90 -3.45
C VAL A 21 -17.32 -12.05 -4.69
N ARG A 22 -18.28 -12.45 -5.54
CA ARG A 22 -18.68 -11.67 -6.72
C ARG A 22 -19.22 -10.29 -6.36
N ALA A 23 -20.05 -10.20 -5.31
CA ALA A 23 -20.62 -8.94 -4.86
C ALA A 23 -19.57 -7.97 -4.32
N ALA A 24 -18.46 -8.48 -3.78
CA ALA A 24 -17.36 -7.66 -3.27
C ALA A 24 -16.43 -7.11 -4.37
N GLN A 25 -16.56 -7.61 -5.61
CA GLN A 25 -15.70 -7.20 -6.73
C GLN A 25 -16.30 -6.02 -7.48
N PRO A 26 -15.52 -4.97 -7.79
CA PRO A 26 -16.01 -3.92 -8.67
C PRO A 26 -16.21 -4.46 -10.08
N ALA A 27 -17.25 -4.00 -10.78
CA ALA A 27 -17.43 -4.31 -12.19
C ALA A 27 -16.22 -3.83 -13.02
N ALA A 28 -15.82 -4.62 -14.02
CA ALA A 28 -14.79 -4.25 -14.98
C ALA A 28 -15.12 -2.89 -15.63
N ARG A 29 -14.09 -2.09 -15.88
CA ARG A 29 -14.23 -0.76 -16.47
C ARG A 29 -13.33 -0.63 -17.69
N PRO A 30 -13.72 0.15 -18.71
CA PRO A 30 -12.81 0.51 -19.79
C PRO A 30 -11.54 1.16 -19.23
N ALA A 31 -10.40 0.93 -19.85
CA ALA A 31 -9.09 1.45 -19.47
C ALA A 31 -8.95 2.99 -19.57
N GLU A 32 -10.03 3.70 -19.73
CA GLU A 32 -10.04 5.15 -19.75
C GLU A 32 -9.95 5.71 -18.34
N HIS A 33 -8.84 6.39 -18.07
CA HIS A 33 -8.59 7.03 -16.77
C HIS A 33 -9.75 7.93 -16.30
N ARG A 34 -10.41 8.63 -17.24
CA ARG A 34 -11.55 9.49 -16.94
C ARG A 34 -12.77 8.69 -16.44
N ALA A 35 -13.06 7.56 -17.05
CA ALA A 35 -14.15 6.68 -16.62
C ALA A 35 -13.89 6.09 -15.23
N ALA A 36 -12.64 5.73 -14.96
CA ALA A 36 -12.22 5.24 -13.64
C ALA A 36 -12.34 6.33 -12.55
N LEU A 37 -12.01 7.60 -12.86
CA LEU A 37 -12.23 8.73 -11.94
C LEU A 37 -13.71 8.97 -11.65
N VAL A 38 -14.59 8.89 -12.67
CA VAL A 38 -16.04 9.01 -12.50
C VAL A 38 -16.58 7.91 -11.59
N ALA A 39 -16.16 6.66 -11.81
CA ALA A 39 -16.55 5.53 -10.96
C ALA A 39 -16.09 5.70 -9.50
N ALA A 40 -14.86 6.19 -9.30
CA ALA A 40 -14.37 6.48 -7.96
C ALA A 40 -15.17 7.61 -7.28
N ARG A 41 -15.53 8.67 -8.02
CA ARG A 41 -16.40 9.73 -7.50
C ARG A 41 -17.78 9.21 -7.09
N GLN A 42 -18.40 8.41 -7.94
CA GLN A 42 -19.71 7.81 -7.66
C GLN A 42 -19.66 6.95 -6.39
N ARG A 43 -18.60 6.14 -6.23
CA ARG A 43 -18.38 5.34 -5.03
C ARG A 43 -18.24 6.20 -3.77
N MET A 44 -17.49 7.31 -3.81
CA MET A 44 -17.34 8.23 -2.68
C MET A 44 -18.66 8.94 -2.35
N LEU A 45 -19.49 9.25 -3.36
CA LEU A 45 -20.83 9.80 -3.16
C LEU A 45 -21.76 8.78 -2.50
N ALA A 46 -21.81 7.55 -3.04
CA ALA A 46 -22.71 6.49 -2.56
C ALA A 46 -22.38 6.07 -1.10
N THR A 47 -21.13 6.18 -0.68
CA THR A 47 -20.67 5.85 0.67
C THR A 47 -20.63 7.06 1.62
N GLY A 48 -21.09 8.24 1.18
CA GLY A 48 -21.06 9.47 2.00
C GLY A 48 -19.65 10.03 2.25
N GLN A 49 -18.64 9.57 1.50
CA GLN A 49 -17.23 9.97 1.68
C GLN A 49 -16.78 11.11 0.73
N TRP A 50 -17.71 11.65 -0.06
CA TRP A 50 -17.41 12.78 -0.94
C TRP A 50 -17.33 14.08 -0.15
N THR A 51 -16.12 14.63 -0.03
CA THR A 51 -15.83 15.87 0.67
C THR A 51 -15.05 16.83 -0.22
N ALA A 52 -14.94 18.09 0.16
CA ALA A 52 -14.13 19.07 -0.57
C ALA A 52 -12.65 18.66 -0.70
N GLY A 53 -12.10 18.01 0.31
CA GLY A 53 -10.72 17.50 0.33
C GLY A 53 -10.53 16.10 -0.26
N GLN A 54 -11.58 15.42 -0.74
CA GLN A 54 -11.48 14.06 -1.25
C GLN A 54 -10.66 13.98 -2.54
N LEU A 55 -9.58 13.20 -2.52
CA LEU A 55 -8.69 12.99 -3.66
C LEU A 55 -9.22 11.94 -4.64
N MET A 56 -9.96 10.94 -4.13
CA MET A 56 -10.55 9.90 -4.97
C MET A 56 -11.63 10.50 -5.88
N GLY A 57 -11.59 10.15 -7.16
CA GLY A 57 -12.49 10.71 -8.16
C GLY A 57 -12.16 12.13 -8.63
N ARG A 58 -11.13 12.77 -8.03
CA ARG A 58 -10.55 14.04 -8.53
C ARG A 58 -9.12 13.88 -9.04
N ARG A 59 -8.31 13.10 -8.35
CA ARG A 59 -6.89 12.86 -8.69
C ARG A 59 -6.62 11.43 -9.05
N TRP A 60 -7.19 10.51 -8.30
CA TRP A 60 -6.94 9.08 -8.43
C TRP A 60 -8.24 8.30 -8.47
N PRO A 61 -8.33 7.26 -9.31
CA PRO A 61 -9.45 6.33 -9.29
C PRO A 61 -9.33 5.33 -8.14
N ILE A 62 -8.10 5.05 -7.69
CA ILE A 62 -7.74 4.17 -6.58
C ILE A 62 -6.49 4.69 -5.88
N GLY A 63 -6.29 4.36 -4.60
CA GLY A 63 -5.08 4.71 -3.86
C GLY A 63 -3.89 3.86 -4.31
N CYS A 64 -4.05 2.54 -4.26
CA CYS A 64 -3.13 1.58 -4.87
C CYS A 64 -3.78 0.20 -5.00
N VAL A 65 -3.15 -0.67 -5.79
CA VAL A 65 -3.54 -2.06 -5.96
C VAL A 65 -2.38 -2.97 -5.56
N ALA A 66 -2.60 -3.87 -4.59
CA ALA A 66 -1.66 -4.91 -4.24
C ALA A 66 -1.73 -6.04 -5.27
N LEU A 67 -0.62 -6.32 -5.92
CA LEU A 67 -0.40 -7.45 -6.81
C LEU A 67 0.46 -8.47 -6.05
N GLU A 68 -0.18 -9.47 -5.47
CA GLU A 68 0.52 -10.53 -4.75
C GLU A 68 1.05 -11.56 -5.74
N ILE A 69 2.38 -11.65 -5.85
CA ILE A 69 3.05 -12.53 -6.82
C ILE A 69 3.61 -13.80 -6.19
N THR A 70 3.64 -13.89 -4.87
CA THR A 70 4.04 -15.06 -4.08
C THR A 70 3.39 -15.00 -2.71
N GLN A 71 3.10 -16.15 -2.12
CA GLN A 71 2.64 -16.25 -0.73
C GLN A 71 3.79 -16.60 0.24
N ARG A 72 4.98 -16.92 -0.28
CA ARG A 72 6.16 -17.28 0.52
C ARG A 72 6.79 -16.06 1.18
N CYS A 73 7.23 -16.24 2.43
CA CYS A 73 7.97 -15.22 3.17
C CYS A 73 9.14 -15.82 3.95
N ASN A 74 10.24 -15.07 4.05
CA ASN A 74 11.41 -15.48 4.82
C ASN A 74 11.42 -14.93 6.27
N LEU A 75 10.32 -14.31 6.72
CA LEU A 75 10.09 -13.85 8.09
C LEU A 75 8.84 -14.49 8.69
N ASP A 76 8.83 -14.54 10.03
CA ASP A 76 7.70 -14.91 10.88
C ASP A 76 7.32 -13.75 11.78
N CYS A 77 6.65 -12.74 11.19
CA CYS A 77 6.20 -11.56 11.92
C CYS A 77 5.09 -11.93 12.93
N THR A 78 5.11 -11.31 14.11
CA THR A 78 4.06 -11.51 15.13
C THR A 78 2.75 -10.80 14.77
N ALA A 79 2.80 -9.79 13.88
CA ALA A 79 1.64 -9.25 13.18
C ALA A 79 1.83 -9.54 11.69
N CYS A 80 1.02 -10.42 11.12
CA CYS A 80 1.17 -10.85 9.73
C CYS A 80 -0.20 -11.16 9.13
N TYR A 81 -0.50 -10.51 8.01
CA TYR A 81 -1.76 -10.72 7.29
C TYR A 81 -1.81 -12.00 6.45
N LEU A 82 -0.67 -12.69 6.25
CA LEU A 82 -0.65 -13.98 5.58
C LEU A 82 -1.42 -15.02 6.41
N SER A 83 -2.07 -15.98 5.75
CA SER A 83 -2.71 -17.10 6.45
C SER A 83 -1.70 -18.17 6.87
N ASP A 84 -2.10 -19.05 7.74
CA ASP A 84 -1.32 -20.24 8.13
C ASP A 84 -1.02 -21.15 6.93
N HIS A 85 -1.86 -21.13 5.90
CA HIS A 85 -1.73 -21.94 4.69
C HIS A 85 -0.87 -21.30 3.60
N SER A 86 -0.50 -20.04 3.74
CA SER A 86 0.24 -19.29 2.70
C SER A 86 1.53 -20.00 2.22
N GLU A 87 2.22 -20.70 3.10
CA GLU A 87 3.47 -21.41 2.74
C GLU A 87 3.23 -22.65 1.86
N ALA A 88 2.01 -23.20 1.83
CA ALA A 88 1.64 -24.33 0.97
C ALA A 88 1.34 -23.88 -0.47
N VAL A 89 1.06 -22.59 -0.66
CA VAL A 89 0.66 -22.02 -1.96
C VAL A 89 1.88 -21.85 -2.85
N LYS A 90 1.80 -22.33 -4.08
CA LYS A 90 2.81 -22.14 -5.12
C LYS A 90 2.74 -20.71 -5.67
N ASP A 91 3.82 -20.27 -6.31
CA ASP A 91 3.82 -18.97 -7.00
C ASP A 91 2.88 -19.02 -8.21
N LEU A 92 2.10 -17.97 -8.39
CA LEU A 92 1.22 -17.82 -9.55
C LEU A 92 2.00 -17.98 -10.87
N PRO A 93 1.45 -18.65 -11.89
CA PRO A 93 2.01 -18.63 -13.22
C PRO A 93 2.24 -17.20 -13.72
N LEU A 94 3.34 -16.96 -14.43
CA LEU A 94 3.72 -15.61 -14.86
C LEU A 94 2.64 -14.98 -15.76
N ASP A 95 2.03 -15.76 -16.64
CA ASP A 95 0.96 -15.30 -17.53
C ASP A 95 -0.28 -14.84 -16.73
N GLU A 96 -0.62 -15.53 -15.65
CA GLU A 96 -1.69 -15.10 -14.75
C GLU A 96 -1.35 -13.81 -14.03
N VAL A 97 -0.09 -13.62 -13.61
CA VAL A 97 0.35 -12.34 -13.05
C VAL A 97 0.22 -11.22 -14.08
N PHE A 98 0.58 -11.48 -15.34
CA PHE A 98 0.43 -10.50 -16.42
C PHE A 98 -1.05 -10.20 -16.70
N ARG A 99 -1.92 -11.21 -16.71
CA ARG A 99 -3.36 -11.02 -16.84
C ARG A 99 -3.92 -10.14 -15.71
N ARG A 100 -3.48 -10.34 -14.48
CA ARG A 100 -3.88 -9.47 -13.34
C ARG A 100 -3.36 -8.03 -13.51
N ILE A 101 -2.17 -7.83 -14.06
CA ILE A 101 -1.67 -6.49 -14.40
C ILE A 101 -2.57 -5.83 -15.44
N ASP A 102 -2.96 -6.55 -16.48
CA ASP A 102 -3.86 -6.05 -17.52
C ASP A 102 -5.24 -5.70 -16.94
N MET A 103 -5.79 -6.56 -16.10
CA MET A 103 -7.04 -6.31 -15.37
C MET A 103 -6.95 -5.05 -14.47
N ILE A 104 -5.84 -4.83 -13.75
CA ILE A 104 -5.64 -3.61 -12.96
C ILE A 104 -5.70 -2.38 -13.87
N PHE A 105 -5.04 -2.45 -15.03
CA PHE A 105 -5.07 -1.38 -16.00
C PHE A 105 -6.50 -1.12 -16.55
N GLU A 106 -7.25 -2.18 -16.86
CA GLU A 106 -8.65 -2.11 -17.31
C GLU A 106 -9.56 -1.42 -16.27
N HIS A 107 -9.32 -1.64 -14.99
CA HIS A 107 -10.14 -1.02 -13.93
C HIS A 107 -9.78 0.43 -13.65
N TYR A 108 -8.50 0.78 -13.69
CA TYR A 108 -8.02 2.05 -13.11
C TYR A 108 -7.18 2.90 -14.08
N GLY A 109 -6.72 2.33 -15.18
CA GLY A 109 -5.95 3.03 -16.22
C GLY A 109 -4.49 3.29 -15.83
N ALA A 110 -3.85 4.09 -16.69
CA ALA A 110 -2.47 4.55 -16.48
C ALA A 110 -2.31 5.38 -15.19
N ASN A 111 -1.07 5.51 -14.74
CA ASN A 111 -0.69 6.20 -13.49
C ASN A 111 -1.17 5.54 -12.19
N THR A 112 -1.77 4.36 -12.25
CA THR A 112 -2.15 3.57 -11.07
C THR A 112 -0.92 3.08 -10.33
N ASP A 113 -0.89 3.25 -9.01
CA ASP A 113 0.18 2.72 -8.16
C ASP A 113 -0.07 1.22 -7.92
N VAL A 114 0.85 0.36 -8.36
CA VAL A 114 0.78 -1.11 -8.22
C VAL A 114 1.84 -1.56 -7.24
N GLN A 115 1.41 -2.13 -6.12
CA GLN A 115 2.28 -2.70 -5.11
C GLN A 115 2.61 -4.14 -5.48
N VAL A 116 3.81 -4.39 -5.99
CA VAL A 116 4.34 -5.74 -6.21
C VAL A 116 4.71 -6.31 -4.84
N THR A 117 3.93 -7.28 -4.36
CA THR A 117 3.92 -7.73 -2.96
C THR A 117 3.57 -9.22 -2.83
N GLY A 118 3.10 -9.62 -1.68
CA GLY A 118 2.70 -10.97 -1.27
C GLY A 118 3.27 -11.30 0.09
N GLY A 119 3.94 -12.44 0.24
CA GLY A 119 4.80 -12.69 1.39
C GLY A 119 6.03 -11.77 1.33
N ASP A 120 7.07 -12.19 0.62
CA ASP A 120 8.12 -11.28 0.19
C ASP A 120 8.42 -11.51 -1.30
N PRO A 121 8.16 -10.54 -2.18
CA PRO A 121 8.27 -10.70 -3.63
C PRO A 121 9.70 -10.99 -4.11
N THR A 122 10.71 -10.67 -3.31
CA THR A 122 12.12 -10.98 -3.63
C THR A 122 12.46 -12.48 -3.51
N LEU A 123 11.51 -13.31 -3.07
CA LEU A 123 11.63 -14.77 -3.06
C LEU A 123 11.21 -15.41 -4.39
N ARG A 124 10.54 -14.67 -5.25
CA ARG A 124 10.25 -15.10 -6.62
C ARG A 124 11.55 -15.14 -7.44
N LYS A 125 11.56 -15.86 -8.54
CA LYS A 125 12.70 -15.85 -9.46
C LYS A 125 12.98 -14.43 -9.93
N ARG A 126 14.26 -14.08 -10.00
CA ARG A 126 14.72 -12.70 -10.26
C ARG A 126 14.27 -12.19 -11.62
N ASP A 127 14.41 -13.01 -12.64
CA ASP A 127 13.96 -12.72 -14.01
C ASP A 127 12.46 -12.48 -14.10
N GLU A 128 11.65 -13.30 -13.41
CA GLU A 128 10.21 -13.12 -13.34
C GLU A 128 9.83 -11.82 -12.61
N LEU A 129 10.50 -11.50 -11.48
CA LEU A 129 10.26 -10.25 -10.73
C LEU A 129 10.55 -9.03 -11.61
N VAL A 130 11.66 -9.06 -12.36
CA VAL A 130 12.05 -8.00 -13.31
C VAL A 130 11.01 -7.87 -14.43
N ALA A 131 10.55 -8.99 -15.00
CA ALA A 131 9.53 -9.00 -16.04
C ALA A 131 8.18 -8.44 -15.55
N ILE A 132 7.79 -8.74 -14.31
CA ILE A 132 6.58 -8.21 -13.66
C ILE A 132 6.66 -6.70 -13.52
N VAL A 133 7.77 -6.19 -12.98
CA VAL A 133 7.98 -4.73 -12.82
C VAL A 133 7.94 -4.03 -14.17
N ARG A 134 8.60 -4.60 -15.19
CA ARG A 134 8.59 -4.07 -16.57
C ARG A 134 7.17 -4.06 -17.14
N ARG A 135 6.41 -5.16 -17.01
CA ARG A 135 5.02 -5.23 -17.50
C ARG A 135 4.12 -4.16 -16.88
N VAL A 136 4.22 -3.92 -15.57
CA VAL A 136 3.48 -2.83 -14.91
C VAL A 136 3.87 -1.48 -15.51
N ARG A 137 5.17 -1.26 -15.73
CA ARG A 137 5.68 -0.01 -16.28
C ARG A 137 5.25 0.22 -17.73
N ASP A 138 5.29 -0.80 -18.56
CA ASP A 138 4.92 -0.75 -19.98
C ASP A 138 3.44 -0.41 -20.17
N LYS A 139 2.57 -0.79 -19.22
CA LYS A 139 1.16 -0.35 -19.16
C LYS A 139 1.00 1.10 -18.68
N GLY A 140 2.08 1.85 -18.46
CA GLY A 140 2.01 3.23 -17.97
C GLY A 140 1.62 3.34 -16.50
N MET A 141 1.58 2.23 -15.76
CA MET A 141 1.34 2.22 -14.32
C MET A 141 2.65 2.41 -13.53
N ARG A 142 2.57 2.49 -12.22
CA ARG A 142 3.69 2.81 -11.33
C ARG A 142 4.01 1.65 -10.41
N PRO A 143 5.02 0.82 -10.71
CA PRO A 143 5.40 -0.30 -9.86
C PRO A 143 6.13 0.20 -8.60
N THR A 144 5.71 -0.33 -7.45
CA THR A 144 6.38 -0.19 -6.15
C THR A 144 6.68 -1.58 -5.59
N LEU A 145 7.92 -1.84 -5.22
CA LEU A 145 8.29 -3.09 -4.57
C LEU A 145 8.01 -3.00 -3.06
N PHE A 146 7.14 -3.86 -2.53
CA PHE A 146 6.88 -3.98 -1.09
C PHE A 146 7.62 -5.20 -0.53
N THR A 147 8.62 -4.98 0.32
CA THR A 147 9.52 -6.04 0.80
C THR A 147 9.96 -5.80 2.24
N ASN A 148 10.34 -6.87 2.93
CA ASN A 148 11.02 -6.78 4.22
C ASN A 148 12.50 -6.37 4.10
N GLY A 149 13.02 -6.23 2.89
CA GLY A 149 14.34 -5.71 2.57
C GLY A 149 15.51 -6.70 2.69
N ILE A 150 15.31 -7.91 3.22
CA ILE A 150 16.41 -8.85 3.45
C ILE A 150 17.13 -9.18 2.14
N ARG A 151 16.39 -9.50 1.09
CA ARG A 151 16.93 -9.85 -0.24
C ARG A 151 16.97 -8.67 -1.21
N ALA A 152 16.37 -7.53 -0.88
CA ALA A 152 16.38 -6.33 -1.71
C ALA A 152 17.76 -5.64 -1.63
N ARG A 153 18.80 -6.30 -2.14
CA ARG A 153 20.17 -5.77 -2.23
C ARG A 153 20.26 -4.74 -3.36
N ARG A 154 21.33 -3.95 -3.34
CA ARG A 154 21.53 -2.86 -4.30
C ARG A 154 21.52 -3.31 -5.76
N ASP A 155 22.13 -4.47 -6.06
CA ASP A 155 22.17 -5.04 -7.41
C ASP A 155 20.75 -5.37 -7.93
N LEU A 156 19.91 -5.98 -7.10
CA LEU A 156 18.51 -6.23 -7.44
C LEU A 156 17.73 -4.93 -7.61
N LEU A 157 17.88 -3.98 -6.69
CA LEU A 157 17.19 -2.68 -6.78
C LEU A 157 17.57 -1.93 -8.06
N GLN A 158 18.84 -1.97 -8.47
CA GLN A 158 19.31 -1.35 -9.70
C GLN A 158 18.63 -1.98 -10.93
N GLU A 159 18.62 -3.30 -11.03
CA GLU A 159 17.97 -4.01 -12.14
C GLU A 159 16.46 -3.73 -12.21
N LEU A 160 15.79 -3.67 -11.05
CA LEU A 160 14.38 -3.30 -11.00
C LEU A 160 14.13 -1.84 -11.42
N VAL A 161 15.05 -0.91 -11.10
CA VAL A 161 14.97 0.48 -11.56
C VAL A 161 15.13 0.54 -13.09
N GLU A 162 16.03 -0.24 -13.67
CA GLU A 162 16.20 -0.37 -15.12
C GLU A 162 14.95 -0.99 -15.78
N ALA A 163 14.22 -1.86 -15.08
CA ALA A 163 12.91 -2.36 -15.49
C ALA A 163 11.77 -1.36 -15.29
N GLY A 164 12.01 -0.22 -14.64
CA GLY A 164 11.03 0.85 -14.44
C GLY A 164 10.43 0.96 -13.04
N LEU A 165 11.01 0.30 -12.03
CA LEU A 165 10.61 0.48 -10.62
C LEU A 165 10.72 1.95 -10.21
N VAL A 166 9.67 2.48 -9.57
CA VAL A 166 9.58 3.89 -9.17
C VAL A 166 9.89 4.08 -7.70
N ASP A 167 9.35 3.20 -6.87
CA ASP A 167 9.45 3.28 -5.42
C ASP A 167 9.77 1.90 -4.83
N VAL A 168 10.52 1.87 -3.73
CA VAL A 168 10.64 0.69 -2.86
C VAL A 168 10.05 1.00 -1.50
N ALA A 169 9.14 0.17 -1.01
CA ALA A 169 8.53 0.25 0.30
C ALA A 169 9.10 -0.86 1.20
N PHE A 170 9.94 -0.47 2.13
CA PHE A 170 10.47 -1.38 3.12
C PHE A 170 9.54 -1.48 4.33
N HIS A 171 9.13 -2.68 4.66
CA HIS A 171 8.44 -2.95 5.92
C HIS A 171 9.49 -3.26 6.99
N VAL A 172 9.63 -2.39 7.98
CA VAL A 172 10.58 -2.53 9.08
C VAL A 172 9.92 -2.09 10.37
N ASP A 173 9.69 -3.04 11.29
CA ASP A 173 9.18 -2.79 12.63
C ASP A 173 9.48 -3.96 13.58
N MET A 174 9.17 -3.79 14.85
CA MET A 174 9.40 -4.78 15.91
C MET A 174 8.60 -6.06 15.74
N THR A 175 7.47 -6.06 14.98
CA THR A 175 6.69 -7.27 14.73
C THR A 175 7.50 -8.34 14.00
N GLN A 176 8.52 -7.92 13.26
CA GLN A 176 9.44 -8.79 12.52
C GLN A 176 10.44 -9.54 13.42
N GLN A 177 10.59 -9.14 14.68
CA GLN A 177 11.50 -9.75 15.65
C GLN A 177 12.92 -10.01 15.11
N ARG A 178 13.51 -9.01 14.47
CA ARG A 178 14.83 -9.11 13.86
C ARG A 178 15.92 -9.35 14.89
N LYS A 179 16.76 -10.35 14.64
CA LYS A 179 17.89 -10.67 15.53
C LYS A 179 18.84 -9.47 15.64
N GLY A 180 19.20 -9.10 16.87
CA GLY A 180 20.10 -7.97 17.14
C GLY A 180 19.40 -6.62 17.34
N TYR A 181 18.07 -6.56 17.18
CA TYR A 181 17.30 -5.32 17.37
C TYR A 181 16.23 -5.54 18.45
N ALA A 182 16.42 -4.91 19.60
CA ALA A 182 15.55 -5.09 20.77
C ALA A 182 14.43 -4.02 20.88
N SER A 183 14.47 -2.97 20.04
CA SER A 183 13.52 -1.86 20.08
C SER A 183 13.24 -1.33 18.68
N GLU A 184 12.14 -0.55 18.56
CA GLU A 184 11.81 0.13 17.30
C GLU A 184 12.89 1.13 16.91
N THR A 185 13.43 1.84 17.89
CA THR A 185 14.53 2.80 17.70
C THR A 185 15.82 2.09 17.26
N ALA A 186 16.13 0.92 17.80
CA ALA A 186 17.29 0.13 17.36
C ALA A 186 17.19 -0.26 15.88
N LEU A 187 15.97 -0.52 15.36
CA LEU A 187 15.74 -0.78 13.95
C LEU A 187 16.04 0.41 13.02
N ASN A 188 16.27 1.60 13.57
CA ASN A 188 16.69 2.77 12.77
C ASN A 188 18.04 2.55 12.08
N ALA A 189 18.93 1.76 12.66
CA ALA A 189 20.18 1.37 12.03
C ALA A 189 19.92 0.55 10.74
N LEU A 190 18.97 -0.40 10.80
CA LEU A 190 18.57 -1.19 9.65
C LEU A 190 17.84 -0.34 8.58
N ARG A 191 16.98 0.60 9.02
CA ARG A 191 16.33 1.55 8.08
C ARG A 191 17.36 2.40 7.36
N GLN A 192 18.38 2.89 8.06
CA GLN A 192 19.47 3.66 7.46
C GLN A 192 20.24 2.83 6.44
N GLU A 193 20.57 1.58 6.76
CA GLU A 193 21.21 0.66 5.81
C GLU A 193 20.36 0.50 4.52
N TYR A 194 19.04 0.35 4.65
CA TYR A 194 18.15 0.20 3.51
C TYR A 194 18.05 1.47 2.67
N ILE A 195 18.09 2.64 3.31
CA ILE A 195 18.17 3.94 2.62
C ILE A 195 19.46 4.01 1.80
N GLU A 196 20.59 3.63 2.39
CA GLU A 196 21.90 3.67 1.69
C GLU A 196 21.96 2.67 0.51
N ARG A 197 21.29 1.52 0.62
CA ARG A 197 21.19 0.59 -0.53
C ARG A 197 20.50 1.21 -1.74
N ALA A 198 19.54 2.11 -1.54
CA ALA A 198 18.78 2.79 -2.59
C ALA A 198 19.44 4.11 -3.02
N ARG A 199 20.36 4.67 -2.22
CA ARG A 199 20.96 5.97 -2.48
C ARG A 199 21.72 5.98 -3.82
N GLY A 200 21.48 7.04 -4.63
CA GLY A 200 22.05 7.20 -5.98
C GLY A 200 21.32 6.41 -7.08
N LEU A 201 20.35 5.57 -6.74
CA LEU A 201 19.41 5.00 -7.72
C LEU A 201 18.28 6.00 -8.00
N ARG A 202 17.68 5.93 -9.19
CA ARG A 202 16.47 6.72 -9.55
C ARG A 202 15.22 6.14 -8.88
N LEU A 203 15.27 5.99 -7.57
CA LEU A 203 14.30 5.27 -6.75
C LEU A 203 13.94 6.11 -5.53
N SER A 204 12.66 6.15 -5.17
CA SER A 204 12.22 6.71 -3.90
C SER A 204 12.07 5.61 -2.86
N VAL A 205 12.39 5.92 -1.62
CA VAL A 205 12.21 4.99 -0.48
C VAL A 205 10.94 5.34 0.27
N MET A 206 10.18 4.32 0.60
CA MET A 206 9.05 4.38 1.51
C MET A 206 9.30 3.44 2.69
N PHE A 207 8.74 3.74 3.85
CA PHE A 207 8.73 2.82 4.98
C PHE A 207 7.32 2.56 5.46
N ASN A 208 7.02 1.28 5.71
CA ASN A 208 5.84 0.85 6.44
C ASN A 208 6.25 0.42 7.84
N THR A 209 5.54 0.90 8.84
CA THR A 209 5.74 0.56 10.25
C THR A 209 4.40 0.23 10.87
N THR A 210 4.24 -0.99 11.39
CA THR A 210 3.07 -1.35 12.21
C THR A 210 3.18 -0.67 13.55
N VAL A 211 2.13 0.05 13.96
CA VAL A 211 2.07 0.76 15.24
C VAL A 211 1.24 -0.04 16.22
N PHE A 212 1.85 -0.42 17.33
CA PHE A 212 1.22 -1.21 18.38
C PHE A 212 1.82 -0.84 19.76
N ASP A 213 1.30 -1.41 20.83
CA ASP A 213 1.70 -1.06 22.22
C ASP A 213 3.21 -1.09 22.44
N GLY A 214 3.91 -2.07 21.83
CA GLY A 214 5.35 -2.29 22.03
C GLY A 214 6.27 -1.26 21.37
N ASN A 215 5.76 -0.44 20.43
CA ASN A 215 6.59 0.55 19.74
C ASN A 215 6.00 1.96 19.69
N PHE A 216 4.78 2.16 20.21
CA PHE A 216 4.04 3.41 20.09
C PHE A 216 4.84 4.64 20.54
N ASP A 217 5.49 4.56 21.69
CA ASP A 217 6.23 5.68 22.28
C ASP A 217 7.58 5.95 21.58
N GLN A 218 8.00 5.07 20.65
CA GLN A 218 9.24 5.18 19.87
C GLN A 218 9.01 5.73 18.45
N ILE A 219 7.75 5.94 18.05
CA ILE A 219 7.41 6.47 16.73
C ILE A 219 8.03 7.84 16.44
N PRO A 220 8.15 8.78 17.40
CA PRO A 220 8.81 10.05 17.16
C PRO A 220 10.25 9.92 16.65
N GLU A 221 11.04 9.01 17.19
CA GLU A 221 12.44 8.78 16.77
C GLU A 221 12.51 8.16 15.37
N VAL A 222 11.54 7.32 15.00
CA VAL A 222 11.40 6.78 13.64
C VAL A 222 11.10 7.89 12.65
N VAL A 223 10.18 8.79 12.99
CA VAL A 223 9.83 9.96 12.17
C VAL A 223 11.03 10.90 12.02
N ALA A 224 11.76 11.18 13.11
CA ALA A 224 12.95 12.02 13.08
C ALA A 224 14.03 11.45 12.14
N LEU A 225 14.21 10.11 12.08
CA LEU A 225 15.06 9.46 11.08
C LEU A 225 14.61 9.77 9.65
N PHE A 226 13.31 9.66 9.37
CA PHE A 226 12.77 9.91 8.03
C PHE A 226 12.91 11.37 7.62
N VAL A 227 12.75 12.31 8.55
CA VAL A 227 13.00 13.74 8.31
C VAL A 227 14.45 13.99 7.93
N ARG A 228 15.41 13.39 8.66
CA ARG A 228 16.85 13.52 8.32
C ARG A 228 17.21 12.92 6.95
N ASN A 229 16.48 11.91 6.50
CA ASN A 229 16.69 11.22 5.22
C ASN A 229 15.61 11.58 4.16
N SER A 230 15.00 12.75 4.26
CA SER A 230 13.93 13.18 3.34
C SER A 230 14.36 13.37 1.89
N ASP A 231 15.68 13.40 1.64
CA ASP A 231 16.25 13.34 0.29
C ASP A 231 15.93 12.00 -0.42
N MET A 232 15.85 10.90 0.34
CA MET A 232 15.53 9.57 -0.16
C MET A 232 14.12 9.11 0.24
N VAL A 233 13.71 9.33 1.50
CA VAL A 233 12.42 8.91 2.03
C VAL A 233 11.32 9.87 1.60
N ARG A 234 10.36 9.38 0.81
CA ARG A 234 9.24 10.18 0.25
C ARG A 234 7.91 9.95 0.94
N LEU A 235 7.75 8.80 1.57
CA LEU A 235 6.55 8.42 2.29
C LEU A 235 6.89 7.59 3.52
N ALA A 236 6.36 8.01 4.66
CA ALA A 236 6.31 7.24 5.89
C ALA A 236 4.87 6.79 6.15
N SER A 237 4.64 5.49 6.12
CA SER A 237 3.34 4.85 6.32
C SER A 237 3.31 4.17 7.69
N PHE A 238 2.36 4.55 8.52
CA PHE A 238 2.12 4.00 9.85
C PHE A 238 0.80 3.23 9.83
N GLN A 239 0.86 1.94 10.08
CA GLN A 239 -0.30 1.05 10.02
C GLN A 239 -0.68 0.67 11.44
N LEU A 240 -1.86 1.08 11.89
CA LEU A 240 -2.36 0.64 13.19
C LEU A 240 -2.54 -0.87 13.16
N LEU A 241 -2.11 -1.55 14.22
CA LEU A 241 -2.24 -3.00 14.33
C LEU A 241 -3.69 -3.42 14.09
N ALA A 242 -3.88 -4.30 13.12
CA ALA A 242 -5.12 -5.01 12.86
C ALA A 242 -4.92 -6.51 13.11
N ASP A 243 -5.88 -7.12 13.77
CA ASP A 243 -5.89 -8.55 14.02
C ASP A 243 -6.42 -9.29 12.80
N THR A 244 -5.49 -9.84 12.01
CA THR A 244 -5.79 -10.52 10.75
C THR A 244 -4.71 -11.55 10.42
N GLY A 245 -5.07 -12.55 9.61
CA GLY A 245 -4.15 -13.58 9.15
C GLY A 245 -3.59 -14.42 10.29
N ARG A 246 -2.28 -14.75 10.19
CA ARG A 246 -1.56 -15.55 11.18
C ARG A 246 -0.86 -14.73 12.28
N GLY A 247 -1.27 -13.49 12.45
CA GLY A 247 -0.76 -12.64 13.52
C GLY A 247 -1.12 -13.20 14.90
N VAL A 248 -0.19 -13.04 15.86
CA VAL A 248 -0.35 -13.55 17.25
C VAL A 248 -0.41 -12.42 18.28
N LEU A 249 -0.38 -11.16 17.85
CA LEU A 249 -0.52 -9.99 18.71
C LEU A 249 -2.00 -9.65 18.94
N GLY A 250 -2.75 -10.58 19.51
CA GLY A 250 -4.19 -10.43 19.77
C GLY A 250 -4.55 -9.55 20.95
N SER A 251 -3.68 -9.37 21.95
CA SER A 251 -3.95 -8.54 23.12
C SER A 251 -3.49 -7.10 22.90
N ARG A 252 -4.37 -6.15 23.13
CA ARG A 252 -4.11 -4.70 23.07
C ARG A 252 -4.35 -4.11 24.45
N THR A 253 -3.30 -3.67 25.12
CA THR A 253 -3.40 -3.02 26.42
C THR A 253 -3.71 -1.54 26.32
N ARG A 254 -3.31 -0.92 25.20
CA ARG A 254 -3.53 0.48 24.89
C ARG A 254 -4.40 0.65 23.64
N ARG A 255 -5.39 1.51 23.70
CA ARG A 255 -6.19 1.89 22.52
C ARG A 255 -5.42 2.93 21.69
N ILE A 256 -4.75 2.47 20.63
CA ILE A 256 -4.10 3.33 19.65
C ILE A 256 -5.12 3.73 18.59
N THR A 257 -5.23 5.03 18.34
CA THR A 257 -6.17 5.62 17.38
C THR A 257 -5.44 6.42 16.31
N LEU A 258 -6.13 6.79 15.23
CA LEU A 258 -5.59 7.71 14.22
C LEU A 258 -5.10 9.03 14.86
N ALA A 259 -5.83 9.55 15.86
CA ALA A 259 -5.47 10.78 16.56
C ALA A 259 -4.23 10.62 17.45
N SER A 260 -4.09 9.50 18.15
CA SER A 260 -2.90 9.26 18.99
C SER A 260 -1.65 9.00 18.13
N ALA A 261 -1.78 8.24 17.03
CA ALA A 261 -0.68 8.03 16.08
C ALA A 261 -0.24 9.34 15.41
N ARG A 262 -1.21 10.20 15.03
CA ARG A 262 -0.92 11.55 14.53
C ARG A 262 -0.03 12.34 15.50
N ARG A 263 -0.37 12.37 16.77
CA ARG A 263 0.43 13.09 17.79
C ARG A 263 1.87 12.60 17.86
N GLN A 264 2.10 11.28 17.79
CA GLN A 264 3.45 10.73 17.77
C GLN A 264 4.24 11.16 16.52
N ILE A 265 3.58 11.20 15.36
CA ILE A 265 4.19 11.66 14.10
C ILE A 265 4.53 13.17 14.20
N GLU A 266 3.63 13.99 14.71
CA GLU A 266 3.84 15.43 14.90
C GLU A 266 4.98 15.74 15.89
N LEU A 267 5.10 14.95 16.96
CA LEU A 267 6.25 15.03 17.89
C LEU A 267 7.58 14.77 17.17
N GLY A 268 7.65 13.70 16.37
CA GLY A 268 8.85 13.35 15.61
C GLY A 268 9.16 14.31 14.46
N ALA A 269 8.13 14.91 13.87
CA ALA A 269 8.27 15.94 12.83
C ALA A 269 8.64 17.33 13.40
N GLY A 270 8.49 17.54 14.70
CA GLY A 270 8.73 18.82 15.38
C GLY A 270 7.75 19.92 14.98
N THR A 271 6.60 19.56 14.40
CA THR A 271 5.58 20.52 13.96
C THR A 271 4.21 19.84 13.82
N SER A 272 3.14 20.63 13.93
CA SER A 272 1.80 20.15 13.60
C SER A 272 1.64 19.93 12.10
N LEU A 273 0.84 18.93 11.72
CA LEU A 273 0.58 18.53 10.35
C LEU A 273 -0.92 18.45 10.06
N SER A 274 -1.33 18.96 8.91
CA SER A 274 -2.74 19.04 8.50
C SER A 274 -3.26 17.73 7.90
N PHE A 275 -3.45 16.71 8.75
CA PHE A 275 -3.92 15.38 8.35
C PHE A 275 -5.40 15.33 7.90
N ASP A 276 -6.16 16.38 8.17
CA ASP A 276 -7.61 16.42 7.90
C ASP A 276 -7.96 17.28 6.69
N THR A 277 -6.96 17.80 5.97
CA THR A 277 -7.18 18.63 4.76
C THR A 277 -7.40 17.79 3.51
N ALA A 278 -6.59 16.74 3.31
CA ALA A 278 -6.70 15.84 2.16
C ALA A 278 -7.27 14.49 2.60
N HIS A 279 -8.36 14.07 1.94
CA HIS A 279 -9.01 12.80 2.23
C HIS A 279 -8.71 11.77 1.15
N ILE A 280 -8.46 10.52 1.57
CA ILE A 280 -8.17 9.40 0.69
C ILE A 280 -9.10 8.24 1.07
N GLY A 281 -10.24 8.13 0.40
CA GLY A 281 -11.27 7.14 0.71
C GLY A 281 -12.00 7.44 2.02
N HIS A 282 -12.32 6.39 2.77
CA HIS A 282 -13.11 6.49 4.00
C HIS A 282 -12.35 7.19 5.14
N VAL A 283 -12.99 8.16 5.80
CA VAL A 283 -12.37 8.99 6.84
C VAL A 283 -11.91 8.21 8.08
N ARG A 284 -12.48 7.05 8.38
CA ARG A 284 -12.03 6.17 9.48
C ARG A 284 -10.86 5.25 9.08
N CYS A 285 -10.52 5.16 7.78
CA CYS A 285 -9.47 4.27 7.30
C CYS A 285 -8.12 4.95 7.23
N ASN A 286 -8.08 6.24 6.85
CA ASN A 286 -6.83 6.85 6.47
C ASN A 286 -6.72 8.29 6.97
N ARG A 287 -5.46 8.69 7.23
CA ARG A 287 -5.05 10.09 7.39
C ARG A 287 -3.81 10.34 6.53
N TYR A 288 -3.76 11.48 5.88
CA TYR A 288 -2.66 11.85 5.00
C TYR A 288 -2.22 13.29 5.26
N ALA A 289 -0.92 13.48 5.43
CA ALA A 289 -0.29 14.78 5.48
C ALA A 289 0.87 14.86 4.50
N MET A 290 1.08 16.02 3.92
CA MET A 290 2.19 16.30 3.01
C MET A 290 3.01 17.46 3.54
N ALA A 291 4.32 17.25 3.63
CA ALA A 291 5.26 18.24 4.09
C ALA A 291 6.41 18.43 3.09
N LEU A 292 7.05 19.59 3.17
CA LEU A 292 8.36 19.85 2.62
C LEU A 292 9.38 19.89 3.75
N VAL A 293 10.56 19.35 3.49
CA VAL A 293 11.68 19.36 4.43
C VAL A 293 12.83 20.14 3.81
N THR A 294 13.35 21.11 4.52
CA THR A 294 14.55 21.85 4.17
C THR A 294 15.37 22.09 5.42
N ASN A 295 16.67 21.91 5.35
CA ASN A 295 17.58 22.01 6.50
C ASN A 295 17.14 21.19 7.74
N GLY A 296 16.56 20.01 7.50
CA GLY A 296 16.04 19.15 8.59
C GLY A 296 14.75 19.64 9.28
N ARG A 297 14.19 20.76 8.84
CA ARG A 297 12.90 21.28 9.35
C ARG A 297 11.74 20.93 8.43
N VAL A 298 10.62 20.61 9.06
CA VAL A 298 9.39 20.17 8.39
C VAL A 298 8.41 21.34 8.24
N TYR A 299 7.87 21.52 7.05
CA TYR A 299 6.90 22.56 6.71
C TYR A 299 5.64 21.91 6.15
N ASP A 300 4.52 22.05 6.85
CA ASP A 300 3.22 21.54 6.42
C ASP A 300 2.76 22.22 5.12
N MET A 301 2.33 21.43 4.14
CA MET A 301 1.86 21.91 2.83
C MET A 301 0.34 21.93 2.70
N LEU A 302 -0.38 21.46 3.71
CA LEU A 302 -1.83 21.36 3.71
C LEU A 302 -2.50 22.28 4.75
N ASP A 303 -1.79 23.29 5.26
CA ASP A 303 -2.22 24.18 6.35
C ASP A 303 -3.26 25.27 5.93
N ASP A 304 -3.64 25.34 4.65
CA ASP A 304 -4.75 26.14 4.17
C ASP A 304 -5.79 25.25 3.47
N PRO A 305 -6.72 24.63 4.22
CA PRO A 305 -7.74 23.74 3.65
C PRO A 305 -8.61 24.40 2.57
N LYS A 306 -8.92 25.71 2.73
CA LYS A 306 -9.75 26.44 1.76
C LYS A 306 -9.02 26.62 0.42
N LEU A 307 -7.74 26.97 0.46
CA LEU A 307 -6.90 27.06 -0.73
C LEU A 307 -6.69 25.70 -1.37
N PHE A 308 -6.36 24.67 -0.58
CA PHE A 308 -6.16 23.31 -1.08
C PHE A 308 -7.42 22.79 -1.81
N ASN A 309 -8.59 22.92 -1.19
CA ASN A 309 -9.85 22.48 -1.77
C ASN A 309 -10.18 23.22 -3.07
N ALA A 310 -9.95 24.54 -3.12
CA ALA A 310 -10.16 25.34 -4.32
C ALA A 310 -9.21 24.92 -5.47
N ILE A 311 -7.94 24.67 -5.17
CA ILE A 311 -6.96 24.18 -6.15
C ILE A 311 -7.35 22.76 -6.61
N LEU A 312 -7.73 21.88 -5.69
CA LEU A 312 -8.13 20.52 -5.99
C LEU A 312 -9.34 20.48 -6.94
N GLU A 313 -10.37 21.28 -6.66
CA GLU A 313 -11.57 21.36 -7.49
C GLU A 313 -11.26 21.97 -8.86
N HIS A 314 -10.56 23.11 -8.89
CA HIS A 314 -10.21 23.81 -10.13
C HIS A 314 -9.38 22.93 -11.08
N THR A 315 -8.47 22.15 -10.52
CA THR A 315 -7.58 21.25 -11.29
C THR A 315 -8.10 19.82 -11.41
N ALA A 316 -9.33 19.50 -10.97
CA ALA A 316 -9.89 18.14 -11.00
C ALA A 316 -10.00 17.56 -12.42
N ARG A 317 -10.18 18.40 -13.44
CA ARG A 317 -10.30 17.98 -14.85
C ARG A 317 -8.96 17.78 -15.54
N LEU A 318 -7.84 18.17 -14.90
CA LEU A 318 -6.51 18.06 -15.49
C LEU A 318 -5.98 16.63 -15.32
N GLN A 319 -5.50 16.07 -16.40
CA GLN A 319 -4.76 14.80 -16.37
C GLN A 319 -3.27 15.10 -16.21
N PHE A 320 -2.69 14.53 -15.16
CA PHE A 320 -1.27 14.68 -14.88
C PHE A 320 -0.51 13.44 -15.33
N ASP A 321 0.50 13.65 -16.19
CA ASP A 321 1.45 12.60 -16.51
C ASP A 321 2.39 12.39 -15.32
N ARG A 322 2.12 11.36 -14.50
CA ARG A 322 2.97 11.01 -13.34
C ARG A 322 4.30 10.36 -13.74
N GLN A 323 4.48 10.04 -15.03
CA GLN A 323 5.72 9.50 -15.57
C GLN A 323 6.76 10.61 -15.81
N SER A 324 6.30 11.85 -15.99
CA SER A 324 7.16 13.01 -16.29
C SER A 324 6.86 14.18 -15.36
N ARG A 325 7.74 14.42 -14.38
CA ARG A 325 7.62 15.56 -13.46
C ARG A 325 7.51 16.91 -14.18
N PRO A 326 8.34 17.23 -15.21
CA PRO A 326 8.21 18.50 -15.93
C PRO A 326 6.84 18.66 -16.61
N LYS A 327 6.34 17.61 -17.25
CA LYS A 327 5.00 17.65 -17.88
C LYS A 327 3.90 17.84 -16.83
N ALA A 328 3.96 17.15 -15.69
CA ALA A 328 2.98 17.30 -14.61
C ALA A 328 2.99 18.73 -14.04
N VAL A 329 4.17 19.31 -13.80
CA VAL A 329 4.32 20.71 -13.35
C VAL A 329 3.80 21.68 -14.39
N GLY A 330 4.16 21.51 -15.66
CA GLY A 330 3.66 22.38 -16.76
C GLY A 330 2.14 22.31 -16.90
N THR A 331 1.53 21.13 -16.76
CA THR A 331 0.06 20.95 -16.75
C THR A 331 -0.57 21.69 -15.57
N PHE A 332 0.02 21.58 -14.37
CA PHE A 332 -0.46 22.28 -13.18
C PHE A 332 -0.38 23.79 -13.36
N VAL A 333 0.75 24.33 -13.78
CA VAL A 333 0.95 25.78 -13.97
C VAL A 333 -0.04 26.33 -14.99
N ARG A 334 -0.17 25.71 -16.17
CA ARG A 334 -1.16 26.10 -17.18
C ARG A 334 -2.58 26.09 -16.63
N GLY A 335 -2.93 25.06 -15.87
CA GLY A 335 -4.23 24.97 -15.22
C GLY A 335 -4.47 26.11 -14.23
N MET A 336 -3.47 26.43 -13.41
CA MET A 336 -3.58 27.53 -12.44
C MET A 336 -3.73 28.90 -13.13
N LEU A 337 -2.99 29.16 -14.20
CA LEU A 337 -3.08 30.41 -14.96
C LEU A 337 -4.48 30.69 -15.54
N ALA A 338 -5.29 29.65 -15.73
CA ALA A 338 -6.70 29.78 -16.13
C ALA A 338 -7.59 30.39 -15.03
N SER A 339 -7.10 30.57 -13.78
CA SER A 339 -7.81 31.21 -12.67
C SER A 339 -6.92 32.24 -11.98
N PRO A 340 -6.85 33.49 -12.43
CA PRO A 340 -5.97 34.54 -11.89
C PRO A 340 -6.13 34.74 -10.37
N ARG A 341 -7.37 34.74 -9.87
CA ARG A 341 -7.66 34.91 -8.44
C ARG A 341 -7.07 33.77 -7.60
N LEU A 342 -7.21 32.50 -8.07
CA LEU A 342 -6.69 31.35 -7.38
C LEU A 342 -5.17 31.31 -7.45
N THR A 343 -4.60 31.71 -8.59
CA THR A 343 -3.15 31.82 -8.79
C THR A 343 -2.55 32.85 -7.83
N LEU A 344 -3.14 34.03 -7.68
CA LEU A 344 -2.69 35.05 -6.74
C LEU A 344 -2.78 34.59 -5.29
N ARG A 345 -3.87 33.93 -4.91
CA ARG A 345 -3.98 33.32 -3.55
C ARG A 345 -2.91 32.26 -3.32
N GLY A 346 -2.67 31.37 -4.30
CA GLY A 346 -1.63 30.35 -4.24
C GLY A 346 -0.23 30.98 -4.16
N ALA A 347 0.06 31.99 -4.95
CA ALA A 347 1.32 32.72 -4.92
C ALA A 347 1.55 33.42 -3.56
N GLY A 348 0.53 34.07 -3.00
CA GLY A 348 0.60 34.66 -1.67
C GLY A 348 0.83 33.64 -0.54
N TRP A 349 0.18 32.49 -0.63
CA TRP A 349 0.43 31.38 0.30
C TRP A 349 1.88 30.86 0.16
N LEU A 350 2.35 30.64 -1.06
CA LEU A 350 3.73 30.19 -1.31
C LEU A 350 4.75 31.23 -0.81
N ALA A 351 4.53 32.50 -1.07
CA ALA A 351 5.40 33.57 -0.60
C ALA A 351 5.54 33.58 0.94
N ARG A 352 4.42 33.40 1.66
CA ARG A 352 4.43 33.26 3.12
C ARG A 352 5.24 32.03 3.57
N LYS A 353 5.11 30.89 2.85
CA LYS A 353 5.90 29.69 3.17
C LYS A 353 7.39 29.91 2.96
N VAL A 354 7.78 30.48 1.80
CA VAL A 354 9.16 30.83 1.49
C VAL A 354 9.73 31.79 2.51
N TRP A 355 8.96 32.82 2.89
CA TRP A 355 9.39 33.79 3.91
C TRP A 355 9.65 33.12 5.28
N ARG A 356 8.75 32.22 5.71
CA ARG A 356 8.92 31.48 6.97
C ARG A 356 10.12 30.54 6.91
N ALA A 357 10.41 29.95 5.75
CA ALA A 357 11.50 28.99 5.56
C ALA A 357 12.80 29.63 5.08
N LYS A 358 12.90 30.96 4.90
CA LYS A 358 14.00 31.64 4.23
C LYS A 358 15.39 31.30 4.81
N GLY A 359 15.51 31.24 6.15
CA GLY A 359 16.77 30.90 6.79
C GLY A 359 17.20 29.46 6.48
N ASP A 360 16.25 28.51 6.58
CA ASP A 360 16.51 27.10 6.30
C ASP A 360 16.77 26.85 4.81
N LEU A 361 16.09 27.58 3.92
CA LEU A 361 16.32 27.53 2.48
C LEU A 361 17.74 28.01 2.14
N LEU A 362 18.21 29.11 2.75
CA LEU A 362 19.56 29.61 2.53
C LEU A 362 20.61 28.62 3.02
N GLN A 363 20.47 28.09 4.23
CA GLN A 363 21.36 27.09 4.79
C GLN A 363 21.39 25.80 3.98
N ALA A 364 20.24 25.34 3.48
CA ALA A 364 20.12 24.18 2.61
C ALA A 364 20.50 24.46 1.15
N ARG A 365 20.93 25.67 0.80
CA ARG A 365 21.23 26.09 -0.60
C ARG A 365 20.04 25.80 -1.54
N GLY A 366 18.83 26.13 -1.11
CA GLY A 366 17.58 25.94 -1.85
C GLY A 366 17.12 24.49 -1.99
N ARG A 367 17.78 23.52 -1.35
CA ARG A 367 17.35 22.11 -1.41
C ARG A 367 16.11 21.89 -0.58
N VAL A 368 15.09 21.34 -1.23
CA VAL A 368 13.78 21.04 -0.61
C VAL A 368 13.36 19.63 -0.99
N HIS A 369 12.93 18.85 -0.02
CA HIS A 369 12.50 17.47 -0.19
C HIS A 369 11.05 17.30 0.25
N LYS A 370 10.29 16.51 -0.53
CA LYS A 370 8.92 16.14 -0.15
C LYS A 370 8.97 14.93 0.77
N LEU A 371 8.27 15.02 1.90
CA LEU A 371 7.98 13.89 2.78
C LEU A 371 6.49 13.84 3.07
N SER A 372 5.86 12.72 2.81
CA SER A 372 4.45 12.50 3.13
C SER A 372 4.32 11.53 4.30
N PHE A 373 3.29 11.74 5.11
CA PHE A 373 2.92 10.85 6.21
C PHE A 373 1.55 10.25 5.93
N PHE A 374 1.44 8.95 6.11
CA PHE A 374 0.21 8.22 5.97
C PHE A 374 -0.07 7.42 7.23
N ILE A 375 -1.30 7.45 7.72
CA ILE A 375 -1.76 6.60 8.81
C ILE A 375 -2.88 5.73 8.27
N HIS A 376 -2.71 4.42 8.36
CA HIS A 376 -3.72 3.42 7.98
C HIS A 376 -4.35 2.81 9.23
N ASN A 377 -5.66 2.69 9.20
CA ASN A 377 -6.44 1.99 10.22
C ASN A 377 -7.19 0.84 9.52
N PHE A 378 -6.50 -0.28 9.33
CA PHE A 378 -7.11 -1.49 8.79
C PHE A 378 -8.14 -2.07 9.77
N MET A 379 -9.08 -2.85 9.25
CA MET A 379 -10.08 -3.53 10.06
C MET A 379 -9.54 -4.87 10.55
N ASP A 380 -9.94 -5.23 11.77
CA ASP A 380 -9.75 -6.58 12.27
C ASP A 380 -10.62 -7.57 11.47
N ALA A 381 -10.18 -8.80 11.31
CA ALA A 381 -10.90 -9.82 10.54
C ALA A 381 -12.30 -10.12 11.09
N CYS A 382 -12.46 -10.02 12.43
CA CYS A 382 -13.74 -10.23 13.12
C CYS A 382 -14.66 -8.99 13.11
N GLY A 383 -14.19 -7.82 12.62
CA GLY A 383 -14.89 -6.54 12.71
C GLY A 383 -14.96 -5.80 11.37
N LEU A 384 -15.29 -6.49 10.28
CA LEU A 384 -15.43 -5.86 8.97
C LEU A 384 -16.68 -4.99 8.91
N GLU A 385 -16.52 -3.77 8.43
CA GLU A 385 -17.57 -2.78 8.26
C GLU A 385 -17.84 -2.54 6.77
N GLN A 386 -19.09 -2.74 6.33
CA GLN A 386 -19.43 -2.72 4.90
C GLN A 386 -19.19 -1.35 4.26
N ASP A 387 -19.52 -0.25 4.92
CA ASP A 387 -19.30 1.12 4.43
C ASP A 387 -17.80 1.40 4.16
N ARG A 388 -16.92 0.83 4.98
CA ARG A 388 -15.47 0.93 4.80
C ARG A 388 -14.94 0.04 3.68
N ILE A 389 -15.56 -1.13 3.47
CA ILE A 389 -15.25 -2.02 2.34
C ILE A 389 -15.66 -1.33 1.04
N ASP A 390 -16.88 -0.79 0.96
CA ASP A 390 -17.41 -0.15 -0.24
C ASP A 390 -16.64 1.13 -0.61
N ALA A 391 -16.17 1.89 0.37
CA ALA A 391 -15.33 3.07 0.19
C ALA A 391 -13.83 2.77 0.12
N CYS A 392 -13.43 1.49 0.08
CA CYS A 392 -12.02 1.11 0.13
C CYS A 392 -11.26 1.61 -1.11
N VAL A 393 -10.08 2.17 -0.86
CA VAL A 393 -9.20 2.72 -1.90
C VAL A 393 -7.86 1.98 -2.00
N PHE A 394 -7.69 0.94 -1.19
CA PHE A 394 -6.59 0.01 -1.24
C PHE A 394 -7.15 -1.37 -1.55
N THR A 395 -6.83 -1.90 -2.71
CA THR A 395 -7.37 -3.16 -3.19
C THR A 395 -6.28 -4.20 -3.41
N ALA A 396 -6.66 -5.47 -3.35
CA ALA A 396 -5.82 -6.59 -3.76
C ALA A 396 -6.36 -7.16 -5.08
N ALA A 397 -5.47 -7.45 -6.03
CA ALA A 397 -5.82 -8.07 -7.30
C ALA A 397 -6.02 -9.57 -7.11
N THR A 398 -7.26 -10.05 -7.33
CA THR A 398 -7.61 -11.47 -7.36
C THR A 398 -7.71 -11.99 -8.80
N GLY A 399 -8.00 -13.27 -8.98
CA GLY A 399 -8.27 -13.87 -10.30
C GLY A 399 -9.49 -13.27 -10.99
N ASP A 400 -10.47 -12.78 -10.22
CA ASP A 400 -11.77 -12.32 -10.73
C ASP A 400 -11.95 -10.80 -10.63
N GLY A 401 -10.98 -10.08 -10.10
CA GLY A 401 -11.02 -8.62 -9.99
C GLY A 401 -10.36 -8.09 -8.71
N PRO A 402 -10.19 -6.77 -8.61
CA PRO A 402 -9.67 -6.14 -7.40
C PRO A 402 -10.75 -6.08 -6.31
N ILE A 403 -10.38 -6.43 -5.08
CA ILE A 403 -11.26 -6.36 -3.91
C ILE A 403 -10.64 -5.52 -2.80
N SER A 404 -11.44 -5.11 -1.81
CA SER A 404 -10.94 -4.41 -0.62
C SER A 404 -9.80 -5.18 0.05
N MET A 405 -8.71 -4.50 0.37
CA MET A 405 -7.55 -5.12 1.03
C MET A 405 -7.92 -5.68 2.42
N CYS A 406 -8.79 -5.00 3.18
CA CYS A 406 -9.26 -5.53 4.47
C CYS A 406 -10.04 -6.83 4.30
N LEU A 407 -10.94 -6.87 3.31
CA LEU A 407 -11.71 -8.08 3.00
C LEU A 407 -10.78 -9.21 2.53
N HIS A 408 -9.84 -8.90 1.62
CA HIS A 408 -8.86 -9.87 1.16
C HIS A 408 -8.03 -10.44 2.31
N ASN A 409 -7.54 -9.59 3.22
CA ASN A 409 -6.72 -10.04 4.33
C ASN A 409 -7.51 -10.86 5.34
N ALA A 410 -8.77 -10.48 5.62
CA ALA A 410 -9.64 -11.22 6.55
C ALA A 410 -10.11 -12.57 6.01
N LYS A 411 -10.25 -12.70 4.68
CA LYS A 411 -10.78 -13.87 3.98
C LYS A 411 -9.74 -14.48 3.02
N ARG A 412 -8.47 -14.38 3.36
CA ARG A 412 -7.34 -14.67 2.47
C ARG A 412 -7.42 -16.06 1.84
N ASP A 413 -7.74 -17.09 2.62
CA ASP A 413 -7.78 -18.47 2.14
C ASP A 413 -8.79 -18.68 1.00
N VAL A 414 -9.89 -17.89 0.99
CA VAL A 414 -10.83 -17.86 -0.14
C VAL A 414 -10.15 -17.53 -1.46
N PHE A 415 -9.16 -16.65 -1.42
CA PHE A 415 -8.53 -16.11 -2.64
C PHE A 415 -7.24 -16.83 -3.03
N ILE A 416 -6.54 -17.43 -2.07
CA ILE A 416 -5.23 -18.03 -2.34
C ILE A 416 -5.28 -19.55 -2.48
N LEU A 417 -6.30 -20.24 -1.98
CA LEU A 417 -6.41 -21.71 -1.99
C LEU A 417 -7.27 -22.25 -3.11
N HIS A 418 -8.03 -21.39 -3.80
CA HIS A 418 -8.89 -21.83 -4.89
C HIS A 418 -8.15 -21.97 -6.21
N PRO A 419 -8.54 -22.95 -7.06
CA PRO A 419 -8.04 -23.06 -8.41
C PRO A 419 -8.26 -21.77 -9.19
N VAL A 420 -7.23 -21.31 -9.88
CA VAL A 420 -7.26 -20.09 -10.70
C VAL A 420 -7.60 -20.45 -12.13
N ARG A 421 -8.65 -19.87 -12.67
CA ARG A 421 -9.03 -20.04 -14.08
C ARG A 421 -8.02 -19.31 -14.96
N LEU A 422 -7.34 -20.07 -15.81
CA LEU A 422 -6.46 -19.56 -16.85
C LEU A 422 -7.24 -19.52 -18.16
N GLY A 423 -7.65 -18.35 -18.62
CA GLY A 423 -8.30 -18.19 -19.92
C GLY A 423 -7.31 -18.44 -21.06
N GLY A 424 -7.77 -19.07 -22.14
CA GLY A 424 -6.95 -19.28 -23.34
C GLY A 424 -7.79 -19.67 -24.56
N ALA A 425 -7.20 -19.55 -25.75
CA ALA A 425 -7.85 -19.89 -27.02
C ALA A 425 -8.28 -21.37 -27.14
N GLN A 426 -7.72 -22.24 -26.29
CA GLN A 426 -8.00 -23.69 -26.25
C GLN A 426 -9.03 -24.09 -25.16
N GLY A 427 -9.79 -23.14 -24.64
CA GLY A 427 -10.76 -23.37 -23.58
C GLY A 427 -10.22 -23.05 -22.15
N ASP A 428 -11.10 -23.25 -21.16
CA ASP A 428 -10.76 -23.00 -19.76
C ASP A 428 -9.78 -24.05 -19.23
N ARG A 429 -8.70 -23.58 -18.63
CA ARG A 429 -7.78 -24.39 -17.83
C ARG A 429 -7.75 -23.85 -16.40
N PHE A 430 -7.43 -24.69 -15.45
CA PHE A 430 -7.41 -24.33 -14.04
C PHE A 430 -6.05 -24.68 -13.44
N TRP A 431 -5.42 -23.68 -12.85
CA TRP A 431 -4.19 -23.86 -12.10
C TRP A 431 -4.53 -24.11 -10.62
N ASP A 432 -4.01 -25.21 -10.07
CA ASP A 432 -4.17 -25.50 -8.65
C ASP A 432 -3.05 -24.85 -7.83
N PRO A 433 -3.39 -23.99 -6.86
CA PRO A 433 -2.39 -23.26 -6.08
C PRO A 433 -1.59 -24.16 -5.11
N LEU A 434 -2.04 -25.36 -4.82
CA LEU A 434 -1.33 -26.27 -3.90
C LEU A 434 -0.36 -27.21 -4.63
N SER A 435 -0.79 -27.83 -5.72
CA SER A 435 0.08 -28.70 -6.54
C SER A 435 0.93 -27.88 -7.53
N GLY A 436 0.41 -26.77 -8.04
CA GLY A 436 0.98 -26.01 -9.15
C GLY A 436 0.63 -26.58 -10.52
N GLU A 437 -0.22 -27.59 -10.59
CA GLU A 437 -0.62 -28.26 -11.84
C GLU A 437 -1.71 -27.49 -12.56
N VAL A 438 -1.76 -27.66 -13.88
CA VAL A 438 -2.78 -27.09 -14.75
C VAL A 438 -3.62 -28.22 -15.36
N SER A 439 -4.94 -28.17 -15.19
CA SER A 439 -5.89 -29.18 -15.65
C SER A 439 -7.04 -28.56 -16.46
N ALA A 440 -7.74 -29.36 -17.26
CA ALA A 440 -8.91 -28.93 -18.02
C ALA A 440 -10.16 -28.73 -17.14
N GLN A 441 -10.17 -29.29 -15.95
CA GLN A 441 -11.25 -29.14 -14.96
C GLN A 441 -10.67 -28.67 -13.63
N PRO A 442 -11.42 -27.92 -12.81
CA PRO A 442 -10.94 -27.54 -11.48
C PRO A 442 -10.64 -28.78 -10.66
N VAL A 443 -9.46 -28.80 -10.05
CA VAL A 443 -9.04 -29.88 -9.18
C VAL A 443 -9.98 -29.98 -8.00
N ARG A 444 -10.34 -31.19 -7.58
CA ARG A 444 -11.13 -31.41 -6.37
C ARG A 444 -10.42 -30.83 -5.17
N LEU A 445 -11.12 -30.00 -4.41
CA LEU A 445 -10.55 -29.34 -3.26
C LEU A 445 -10.33 -30.33 -2.11
N HIS A 446 -9.19 -30.22 -1.45
CA HIS A 446 -8.90 -30.98 -0.24
C HIS A 446 -9.43 -30.25 1.00
N PRO A 447 -9.80 -30.98 2.07
CA PRO A 447 -10.14 -30.37 3.35
C PRO A 447 -9.01 -29.47 3.86
N VAL A 448 -9.34 -28.38 4.51
CA VAL A 448 -8.36 -27.45 5.13
C VAL A 448 -7.39 -28.17 6.06
N LEU A 449 -7.86 -29.18 6.78
CA LEU A 449 -7.03 -30.00 7.70
C LEU A 449 -5.89 -30.75 7.01
N GLU A 450 -6.01 -31.03 5.70
CA GLU A 450 -4.98 -31.70 4.89
C GLU A 450 -3.96 -30.71 4.30
N ILE A 451 -4.24 -29.41 4.36
CA ILE A 451 -3.34 -28.38 3.88
C ILE A 451 -2.25 -28.13 4.92
N GLY A 452 -1.00 -28.16 4.48
CA GLY A 452 0.13 -27.91 5.36
C GLY A 452 0.06 -26.52 5.99
N ARG A 453 0.13 -26.46 7.32
CA ARG A 453 0.25 -25.21 8.07
C ARG A 453 1.70 -24.89 8.33
N LYS A 454 2.03 -23.61 8.34
CA LYS A 454 3.35 -23.17 8.77
C LYS A 454 3.55 -23.54 10.24
N LYS A 455 4.54 -24.39 10.52
CA LYS A 455 4.93 -24.65 11.90
C LYS A 455 5.54 -23.37 12.49
N ALA A 456 4.97 -22.91 13.61
CA ALA A 456 5.53 -21.80 14.36
C ALA A 456 7.00 -22.09 14.71
N LYS A 457 7.93 -21.26 14.23
CA LYS A 457 9.37 -21.44 14.41
C LYS A 457 9.89 -20.49 15.50
N GLY A 458 10.71 -21.01 16.40
CA GLY A 458 11.57 -20.22 17.31
C GLY A 458 10.83 -19.19 18.14
N ARG A 459 10.91 -17.90 17.78
CA ARG A 459 10.37 -16.79 18.56
C ARG A 459 8.85 -16.73 18.55
N LEU A 460 8.21 -17.04 17.42
CA LEU A 460 6.75 -17.13 17.32
C LEU A 460 6.22 -18.22 18.26
N LYS A 461 6.89 -19.38 18.31
CA LYS A 461 6.56 -20.47 19.23
C LYS A 461 6.67 -20.02 20.70
N ARG A 462 7.65 -19.17 21.05
CA ARG A 462 7.80 -18.60 22.40
C ARG A 462 6.73 -17.56 22.71
N ALA A 463 6.36 -16.73 21.75
CA ALA A 463 5.28 -15.75 21.91
C ALA A 463 3.93 -16.45 22.13
N LEU A 464 3.62 -17.49 21.34
CA LEU A 464 2.41 -18.31 21.53
C LEU A 464 2.39 -19.01 22.90
N ALA A 465 3.54 -19.50 23.37
CA ALA A 465 3.65 -20.12 24.70
C ALA A 465 3.52 -19.10 25.85
N ALA A 466 3.86 -17.84 25.61
CA ALA A 466 3.70 -16.76 26.62
C ALA A 466 2.26 -16.24 26.70
N THR A 467 1.49 -16.30 25.63
CA THR A 467 0.06 -15.92 25.60
C THR A 467 -0.89 -17.03 26.05
N ALA A 468 -0.41 -18.26 26.15
CA ALA A 468 -1.16 -19.43 26.63
C ALA A 468 -1.06 -19.65 28.14
N LYS A 469 -0.32 -18.80 28.86
CA LYS A 469 -0.25 -18.71 30.34
C LYS A 469 -0.99 -17.47 30.80
#